data_166001290c31b604e4fc06bb5d4f3f4c
#
_entry.id   166001290c31b604e4fc06bb5d4f3f4c
#
_cell.length_a   1.000
_cell.length_b   1.000
_cell.length_c   1.000
_cell.angle_alpha   90.00
_cell.angle_beta   90.00
_cell.angle_gamma   90.00
#
_symmetry.space_group_name_H-M   'P 1'
#
loop_
_entity.id
_entity.type
_entity.pdbx_description
1 polymer ?
#
loop_
_entity_poly.entity_id
_entity_poly.type
_entity_poly.pdbx_seq_one_letter_code
_entity_poly.pdbx_strand_id
1 'polypeptide(L)'
;MRRLFQTIVRVLPILAMLAVTSVHASAQAEIDPAFSDTLIRELGYEEVTVEVGPEGVSAPAALPAGLHLVTLVAEEGLVGYVDIMQPPPGLSEEEATQIAFDAAANDLAQADWVYLGGTNTPNPDEPASFVIDLRPGAYQWAASSYSEGGADEIMYLAPLTVTAVDATPGADGAMAAPDADVVLKMTDDLEYIVTPDTVPAGPRIWEFTNTGMHGAHHVVMFRVPDGTTSEQIVTEFSAMMSGTPPAGEPLMAQVAWVGYAALQSGGQTTWAEFDLDPATYAVICFIIDPVTGRPHVLDGMATVFAVA
;
A
#
# COMPACT_ATOMS: atom_id res chain seq x y z
N MET A 1 -4.76 -47.35 5.02
CA MET A 1 -6.00 -46.55 5.14
C MET A 1 -5.87 -45.63 6.34
N ARG A 2 -5.35 -44.41 6.15
CA ARG A 2 -5.43 -43.30 7.11
C ARG A 2 -5.58 -42.06 6.26
N ARG A 3 -6.81 -41.52 6.17
CA ARG A 3 -7.10 -40.23 5.59
C ARG A 3 -6.73 -39.17 6.63
N LEU A 4 -5.64 -38.43 6.37
CA LEU A 4 -5.36 -37.18 7.07
C LEU A 4 -6.41 -36.16 6.60
N PHE A 5 -7.17 -35.63 7.56
CA PHE A 5 -7.97 -34.43 7.40
C PHE A 5 -6.99 -33.25 7.32
N GLN A 6 -6.77 -32.70 6.13
CA GLN A 6 -6.23 -31.37 5.97
C GLN A 6 -7.39 -30.40 6.20
N THR A 7 -7.43 -29.82 7.38
CA THR A 7 -8.24 -28.64 7.65
C THR A 7 -7.53 -27.47 6.98
N ILE A 8 -7.98 -27.10 5.79
CA ILE A 8 -7.56 -25.86 5.12
C ILE A 8 -8.25 -24.72 5.90
N VAL A 9 -7.50 -24.08 6.77
CA VAL A 9 -7.89 -22.76 7.30
C VAL A 9 -7.67 -21.81 6.13
N ARG A 10 -8.73 -21.49 5.41
CA ARG A 10 -8.73 -20.37 4.46
C ARG A 10 -8.68 -19.10 5.29
N VAL A 11 -7.51 -18.51 5.41
CA VAL A 11 -7.37 -17.11 5.82
C VAL A 11 -7.89 -16.32 4.62
N LEU A 12 -9.08 -15.75 4.74
CA LEU A 12 -9.57 -14.79 3.76
C LEU A 12 -8.62 -13.58 3.78
N PRO A 13 -8.27 -13.01 2.62
CA PRO A 13 -7.50 -11.79 2.57
C PRO A 13 -8.19 -10.72 3.42
N ILE A 14 -7.43 -10.07 4.29
CA ILE A 14 -7.95 -9.09 5.27
C ILE A 14 -8.61 -7.90 4.55
N LEU A 15 -8.17 -7.56 3.34
CA LEU A 15 -8.84 -6.58 2.49
C LEU A 15 -10.28 -7.00 2.11
N ALA A 16 -10.54 -8.30 1.90
CA ALA A 16 -11.90 -8.79 1.61
C ALA A 16 -12.80 -8.81 2.85
N MET A 17 -12.25 -8.78 4.07
CA MET A 17 -13.04 -8.72 5.30
C MET A 17 -13.63 -7.33 5.59
N LEU A 18 -13.09 -6.26 5.01
CA LEU A 18 -13.66 -4.91 5.14
C LEU A 18 -14.95 -4.73 4.34
N ALA A 19 -15.24 -5.63 3.41
CA ALA A 19 -16.41 -5.56 2.52
C ALA A 19 -17.65 -6.31 3.00
N VAL A 20 -17.61 -7.02 4.12
CA VAL A 20 -18.74 -7.84 4.59
C VAL A 20 -19.26 -7.37 5.93
N THR A 21 -19.92 -6.24 5.95
CA THR A 21 -21.09 -5.98 6.82
C THR A 21 -21.93 -4.83 6.28
N SER A 22 -22.70 -5.07 5.24
CA SER A 22 -23.89 -4.28 4.98
C SER A 22 -24.95 -4.64 6.02
N VAL A 23 -24.85 -4.07 7.21
CA VAL A 23 -25.93 -4.06 8.19
C VAL A 23 -26.05 -2.65 8.77
N HIS A 24 -27.08 -1.98 8.29
CA HIS A 24 -27.64 -0.71 8.76
C HIS A 24 -26.75 0.52 8.55
N ALA A 25 -27.09 1.27 7.49
CA ALA A 25 -26.69 2.63 7.27
C ALA A 25 -27.14 3.55 8.43
N SER A 26 -26.30 3.68 9.44
CA SER A 26 -26.12 4.96 10.06
C SER A 26 -25.29 5.76 9.04
N ALA A 27 -25.74 6.95 8.65
CA ALA A 27 -25.02 7.79 7.71
C ALA A 27 -23.55 7.92 8.15
N GLN A 28 -22.68 7.06 7.62
CA GLN A 28 -21.27 7.31 7.59
C GLN A 28 -21.12 8.61 6.81
N ALA A 29 -20.52 9.61 7.42
CA ALA A 29 -20.12 10.79 6.69
C ALA A 29 -19.29 10.25 5.52
N GLU A 30 -19.72 10.52 4.30
CA GLU A 30 -18.94 10.30 3.10
C GLU A 30 -17.61 11.02 3.35
N ILE A 31 -16.54 10.25 3.59
CA ILE A 31 -15.22 10.80 3.74
C ILE A 31 -14.68 10.82 2.34
N ASP A 32 -14.56 12.03 1.79
CA ASP A 32 -13.82 12.23 0.56
C ASP A 32 -12.42 11.65 0.74
N PRO A 33 -11.96 10.84 -0.21
CA PRO A 33 -10.64 10.24 -0.13
C PRO A 33 -9.58 11.31 0.03
N ALA A 34 -8.60 11.03 0.87
CA ALA A 34 -7.53 11.95 1.18
C ALA A 34 -6.46 12.07 0.11
N PHE A 35 -6.59 11.33 -0.99
CA PHE A 35 -5.67 11.46 -2.10
C PHE A 35 -5.89 12.78 -2.82
N SER A 36 -4.80 13.48 -3.00
CA SER A 36 -4.69 14.64 -3.89
C SER A 36 -3.45 14.43 -4.76
N ASP A 37 -3.40 15.07 -5.89
CA ASP A 37 -2.22 15.04 -6.76
C ASP A 37 -1.83 16.43 -7.26
N THR A 38 -2.37 17.45 -6.66
CA THR A 38 -2.16 18.84 -7.07
C THR A 38 -0.72 19.29 -6.81
N LEU A 39 -0.26 19.16 -5.57
CA LEU A 39 1.10 19.56 -5.18
C LEU A 39 2.14 18.66 -5.82
N ILE A 40 1.91 17.35 -5.85
CA ILE A 40 2.87 16.38 -6.36
C ILE A 40 3.06 16.52 -7.88
N ARG A 41 2.01 16.90 -8.63
CA ARG A 41 2.09 17.22 -10.07
C ARG A 41 2.85 18.51 -10.35
N GLU A 42 2.72 19.50 -9.47
CA GLU A 42 3.46 20.79 -9.61
C GLU A 42 4.97 20.61 -9.49
N LEU A 43 5.45 19.49 -8.93
CA LEU A 43 6.87 19.17 -8.86
C LEU A 43 7.48 18.89 -10.24
N GLY A 44 6.67 18.55 -11.26
CA GLY A 44 7.07 18.47 -12.66
C GLY A 44 7.91 17.24 -13.02
N TYR A 45 7.77 16.13 -12.29
CA TYR A 45 8.38 14.86 -12.68
C TYR A 45 7.77 14.33 -13.98
N GLU A 46 8.54 13.47 -14.70
CA GLU A 46 8.00 12.74 -15.86
C GLU A 46 6.85 11.85 -15.41
N GLU A 47 5.68 12.08 -16.00
CA GLU A 47 4.47 11.33 -15.65
C GLU A 47 4.37 10.03 -16.41
N VAL A 48 4.06 8.96 -15.69
CA VAL A 48 3.86 7.59 -16.17
C VAL A 48 2.47 7.15 -15.79
N THR A 49 1.62 6.81 -16.76
CA THR A 49 0.29 6.28 -16.48
C THR A 49 0.30 4.75 -16.49
N VAL A 50 -0.31 4.17 -15.48
CA VAL A 50 -0.61 2.74 -15.37
C VAL A 50 -2.12 2.59 -15.34
N GLU A 51 -2.68 1.90 -16.34
CA GLU A 51 -4.11 1.61 -16.43
C GLU A 51 -4.36 0.16 -16.08
N VAL A 52 -5.34 -0.11 -15.22
CA VAL A 52 -5.71 -1.47 -14.83
C VAL A 52 -7.21 -1.70 -14.95
N GLY A 53 -7.58 -2.87 -15.46
CA GLY A 53 -8.96 -3.31 -15.62
C GLY A 53 -9.05 -4.83 -15.66
N PRO A 54 -10.24 -5.40 -15.88
CA PRO A 54 -10.48 -6.85 -15.88
C PRO A 54 -9.77 -7.58 -17.03
N GLU A 55 -9.35 -6.87 -18.08
CA GLU A 55 -8.65 -7.44 -19.24
C GLU A 55 -7.12 -7.43 -19.08
N GLY A 56 -6.56 -6.71 -18.08
CA GLY A 56 -5.14 -6.63 -17.87
C GLY A 56 -4.64 -5.30 -17.32
N VAL A 57 -3.32 -5.14 -17.40
CA VAL A 57 -2.60 -3.91 -17.07
C VAL A 57 -1.95 -3.33 -18.34
N SER A 58 -2.13 -2.02 -18.53
CA SER A 58 -1.44 -1.23 -19.56
C SER A 58 -0.45 -0.31 -18.86
N ALA A 59 0.84 -0.56 -19.03
CA ALA A 59 1.92 0.19 -18.42
C ALA A 59 3.14 0.24 -19.35
N PRO A 60 4.05 1.22 -19.22
CA PRO A 60 5.29 1.25 -20.00
C PRO A 60 6.17 0.03 -19.71
N ALA A 61 6.64 -0.64 -20.75
CA ALA A 61 7.56 -1.76 -20.65
C ALA A 61 9.02 -1.33 -20.38
N ALA A 62 9.33 -0.03 -20.56
CA ALA A 62 10.65 0.52 -20.30
C ALA A 62 10.56 1.98 -19.85
N LEU A 63 11.40 2.34 -18.87
CA LEU A 63 11.57 3.70 -18.37
C LEU A 63 13.06 4.03 -18.21
N PRO A 64 13.47 5.30 -18.28
CA PRO A 64 14.79 5.71 -17.84
C PRO A 64 14.91 5.61 -16.30
N ALA A 65 16.12 5.50 -15.79
CA ALA A 65 16.36 5.60 -14.35
C ALA A 65 16.13 7.03 -13.85
N GLY A 66 15.60 7.18 -12.64
CA GLY A 66 15.31 8.47 -12.01
C GLY A 66 13.92 8.54 -11.39
N LEU A 67 13.54 9.75 -11.03
CA LEU A 67 12.25 10.04 -10.39
C LEU A 67 11.14 10.13 -11.43
N HIS A 68 10.06 9.42 -11.17
CA HIS A 68 8.85 9.40 -11.99
C HIS A 68 7.63 9.65 -11.13
N LEU A 69 6.67 10.41 -11.65
CA LEU A 69 5.31 10.49 -11.13
C LEU A 69 4.49 9.37 -11.78
N VAL A 70 4.13 8.37 -11.02
CA VAL A 70 3.29 7.27 -11.50
C VAL A 70 1.84 7.58 -11.14
N THR A 71 0.96 7.58 -12.14
CA THR A 71 -0.48 7.76 -11.98
C THR A 71 -1.20 6.45 -12.30
N LEU A 72 -1.87 5.90 -11.31
CA LEU A 72 -2.72 4.73 -11.44
C LEU A 72 -4.13 5.15 -11.82
N VAL A 73 -4.67 4.52 -12.86
CA VAL A 73 -6.04 4.70 -13.32
C VAL A 73 -6.70 3.33 -13.38
N ALA A 74 -7.81 3.16 -12.69
CA ALA A 74 -8.65 1.97 -12.82
C ALA A 74 -9.73 2.16 -13.88
N GLU A 75 -10.18 1.06 -14.50
CA GLU A 75 -11.34 1.09 -15.39
C GLU A 75 -12.60 1.54 -14.62
N GLU A 76 -13.53 2.18 -15.34
CA GLU A 76 -14.77 2.75 -14.77
C GLU A 76 -15.49 1.78 -13.82
N GLY A 77 -15.78 2.24 -12.62
CA GLY A 77 -16.45 1.49 -11.57
C GLY A 77 -15.56 0.51 -10.80
N LEU A 78 -14.24 0.49 -11.04
CA LEU A 78 -13.28 -0.36 -10.33
C LEU A 78 -12.33 0.45 -9.46
N VAL A 79 -11.87 -0.19 -8.40
CA VAL A 79 -10.71 0.26 -7.62
C VAL A 79 -9.48 -0.43 -8.18
N GLY A 80 -8.39 0.31 -8.36
CA GLY A 80 -7.12 -0.19 -8.84
C GLY A 80 -6.06 -0.25 -7.75
N TYR A 81 -5.12 -1.15 -7.92
CA TYR A 81 -3.90 -1.28 -7.13
C TYR A 81 -2.70 -1.38 -8.05
N VAL A 82 -1.57 -0.79 -7.68
CA VAL A 82 -0.29 -0.99 -8.35
C VAL A 82 0.86 -1.03 -7.34
N ASP A 83 1.79 -1.93 -7.57
CA ASP A 83 3.09 -2.01 -6.91
C ASP A 83 4.18 -2.23 -7.97
N ILE A 84 5.40 -1.80 -7.71
CA ILE A 84 6.57 -2.12 -8.51
C ILE A 84 7.42 -3.10 -7.71
N MET A 85 7.70 -4.26 -8.29
CA MET A 85 8.47 -5.29 -7.62
C MET A 85 9.60 -5.82 -8.48
N GLN A 86 10.65 -6.30 -7.85
CA GLN A 86 11.77 -6.97 -8.50
C GLN A 86 11.85 -8.41 -8.03
N PRO A 87 11.51 -9.38 -8.89
CA PRO A 87 11.67 -10.79 -8.58
C PRO A 87 13.16 -11.16 -8.52
N PRO A 88 13.52 -12.21 -7.79
CA PRO A 88 14.89 -12.73 -7.79
C PRO A 88 15.30 -13.20 -9.20
N PRO A 89 16.58 -13.09 -9.57
CA PRO A 89 17.04 -13.47 -10.89
C PRO A 89 16.86 -14.97 -11.14
N GLY A 90 16.44 -15.32 -12.35
CA GLY A 90 16.34 -16.71 -12.81
C GLY A 90 14.92 -17.29 -12.77
N LEU A 91 13.93 -16.59 -12.27
CA LEU A 91 12.53 -16.96 -12.45
C LEU A 91 12.08 -16.62 -13.87
N SER A 92 11.28 -17.50 -14.46
CA SER A 92 10.50 -17.16 -15.65
C SER A 92 9.36 -16.21 -15.28
N GLU A 93 8.83 -15.51 -16.27
CA GLU A 93 7.66 -14.63 -16.08
C GLU A 93 6.45 -15.38 -15.50
N GLU A 94 6.19 -16.61 -15.99
CA GLU A 94 5.10 -17.46 -15.50
C GLU A 94 5.29 -17.84 -14.02
N GLU A 95 6.52 -18.24 -13.63
CA GLU A 95 6.83 -18.56 -12.24
C GLU A 95 6.70 -17.32 -11.34
N ALA A 96 7.22 -16.18 -11.79
CA ALA A 96 7.11 -14.93 -11.04
C ALA A 96 5.64 -14.53 -10.85
N THR A 97 4.81 -14.60 -11.90
CA THR A 97 3.38 -14.30 -11.84
C THR A 97 2.66 -15.20 -10.84
N GLN A 98 2.92 -16.51 -10.87
CA GLN A 98 2.27 -17.44 -9.96
C GLN A 98 2.66 -17.17 -8.49
N ILE A 99 3.95 -16.91 -8.24
CA ILE A 99 4.45 -16.60 -6.89
C ILE A 99 3.84 -15.29 -6.38
N ALA A 100 3.80 -14.24 -7.21
CA ALA A 100 3.22 -12.95 -6.83
C ALA A 100 1.72 -13.08 -6.52
N PHE A 101 0.99 -13.82 -7.34
CA PHE A 101 -0.43 -14.08 -7.12
C PHE A 101 -0.68 -14.84 -5.81
N ASP A 102 0.09 -15.90 -5.56
CA ASP A 102 -0.04 -16.70 -4.34
C ASP A 102 0.35 -15.87 -3.09
N ALA A 103 1.32 -14.97 -3.21
CA ALA A 103 1.75 -14.08 -2.15
C ALA A 103 0.67 -13.04 -1.81
N ALA A 104 0.14 -12.36 -2.81
CA ALA A 104 -0.92 -11.36 -2.64
C ALA A 104 -2.19 -11.99 -2.04
N ALA A 105 -2.59 -13.17 -2.52
CA ALA A 105 -3.76 -13.89 -2.00
C ALA A 105 -3.64 -14.31 -0.53
N ASN A 106 -2.46 -14.21 0.07
CA ASN A 106 -2.19 -14.61 1.45
C ASN A 106 -1.55 -13.50 2.30
N ASP A 107 -1.54 -12.25 1.84
CA ASP A 107 -0.89 -11.10 2.50
C ASP A 107 0.60 -11.37 2.85
N LEU A 108 1.30 -12.10 1.99
CA LEU A 108 2.69 -12.49 2.19
C LEU A 108 3.63 -11.60 1.38
N ALA A 109 4.69 -11.11 2.03
CA ALA A 109 5.86 -10.59 1.32
C ALA A 109 6.86 -11.73 1.08
N GLN A 110 7.31 -11.89 -0.16
CA GLN A 110 8.33 -12.88 -0.50
C GLN A 110 9.71 -12.36 -0.08
N ALA A 111 10.44 -13.15 0.71
CA ALA A 111 11.70 -12.71 1.33
C ALA A 111 12.80 -12.35 0.32
N ASP A 112 12.80 -12.99 -0.85
CA ASP A 112 13.80 -12.79 -1.90
C ASP A 112 13.39 -11.77 -2.96
N TRP A 113 12.25 -11.11 -2.78
CA TRP A 113 11.73 -10.09 -3.68
C TRP A 113 12.01 -8.70 -3.13
N VAL A 114 12.23 -7.74 -4.02
CA VAL A 114 12.31 -6.32 -3.64
C VAL A 114 11.03 -5.64 -4.08
N TYR A 115 10.29 -5.12 -3.12
CA TYR A 115 9.09 -4.33 -3.31
C TYR A 115 9.48 -2.86 -3.22
N LEU A 116 9.17 -2.09 -4.25
CA LEU A 116 9.59 -0.69 -4.34
C LEU A 116 8.52 0.27 -3.81
N GLY A 117 7.28 -0.20 -3.77
CA GLY A 117 6.12 0.58 -3.37
C GLY A 117 5.21 0.92 -4.55
N GLY A 118 4.12 1.55 -4.21
CA GLY A 118 3.04 1.89 -5.13
C GLY A 118 1.86 2.49 -4.39
N THR A 119 0.66 2.35 -4.96
CA THR A 119 -0.56 2.92 -4.40
C THR A 119 -1.79 2.13 -4.82
N ASN A 120 -2.96 2.52 -4.30
CA ASN A 120 -4.26 2.14 -4.87
C ASN A 120 -5.12 3.38 -5.14
N THR A 121 -6.10 3.25 -6.01
CA THR A 121 -7.06 4.32 -6.22
C THR A 121 -7.96 4.45 -4.97
N PRO A 122 -8.31 5.67 -4.57
CA PRO A 122 -9.09 5.89 -3.36
C PRO A 122 -10.53 5.39 -3.50
N ASN A 123 -11.10 5.64 -4.66
CA ASN A 123 -12.46 5.24 -5.05
C ASN A 123 -12.47 4.77 -6.50
N PRO A 124 -13.54 4.10 -6.95
CA PRO A 124 -13.80 3.95 -8.37
C PRO A 124 -13.79 5.31 -9.08
N ASP A 125 -13.21 5.35 -10.27
CA ASP A 125 -13.12 6.52 -11.15
C ASP A 125 -12.18 7.66 -10.69
N GLU A 126 -11.47 7.49 -9.57
CA GLU A 126 -10.50 8.46 -9.07
C GLU A 126 -9.07 7.93 -9.22
N PRO A 127 -8.17 8.63 -9.92
CA PRO A 127 -6.78 8.22 -10.03
C PRO A 127 -6.02 8.44 -8.71
N ALA A 128 -4.92 7.71 -8.54
CA ALA A 128 -3.96 7.94 -7.47
C ALA A 128 -2.56 8.10 -8.03
N SER A 129 -1.77 9.00 -7.45
CA SER A 129 -0.42 9.29 -7.93
C SER A 129 0.62 9.15 -6.81
N PHE A 130 1.81 8.66 -7.18
CA PHE A 130 2.96 8.61 -6.29
C PHE A 130 4.25 8.87 -7.06
N VAL A 131 5.26 9.37 -6.38
CA VAL A 131 6.62 9.54 -6.94
C VAL A 131 7.50 8.39 -6.46
N ILE A 132 8.34 7.89 -7.34
CA ILE A 132 9.30 6.83 -7.08
C ILE A 132 10.62 7.07 -7.80
N ASP A 133 11.76 6.73 -7.17
CA ASP A 133 13.10 6.76 -7.77
C ASP A 133 13.47 5.37 -8.30
N LEU A 134 13.42 5.19 -9.61
CA LEU A 134 13.71 3.93 -10.26
C LEU A 134 15.21 3.83 -10.60
N ARG A 135 15.84 2.73 -10.19
CA ARG A 135 17.24 2.41 -10.52
C ARG A 135 17.30 1.45 -11.71
N PRO A 136 18.40 1.46 -12.50
CA PRO A 136 18.55 0.52 -13.61
C PRO A 136 18.38 -0.93 -13.16
N GLY A 137 17.48 -1.67 -13.86
CA GLY A 137 17.17 -3.04 -13.50
C GLY A 137 15.97 -3.61 -14.27
N ALA A 138 15.66 -4.86 -14.00
CA ALA A 138 14.45 -5.52 -14.46
C ALA A 138 13.46 -5.63 -13.31
N TYR A 139 12.24 -5.18 -13.53
CA TYR A 139 11.15 -5.10 -12.56
C TYR A 139 9.86 -5.66 -13.17
N GLN A 140 8.83 -5.73 -12.36
CA GLN A 140 7.47 -6.02 -12.77
C GLN A 140 6.54 -4.94 -12.21
N TRP A 141 5.62 -4.46 -13.02
CA TRP A 141 4.39 -3.85 -12.54
C TRP A 141 3.50 -4.98 -12.01
N ALA A 142 3.10 -4.92 -10.77
CA ALA A 142 2.05 -5.76 -10.23
C ALA A 142 0.82 -4.88 -10.03
N ALA A 143 -0.25 -5.17 -10.76
CA ALA A 143 -1.45 -4.36 -10.71
C ALA A 143 -2.67 -5.26 -10.57
N SER A 144 -3.65 -4.83 -9.81
CA SER A 144 -4.94 -5.49 -9.69
C SER A 144 -6.09 -4.50 -9.82
N SER A 145 -7.25 -5.01 -10.18
CA SER A 145 -8.49 -4.27 -10.13
C SER A 145 -9.58 -5.12 -9.48
N TYR A 146 -10.47 -4.48 -8.76
CA TYR A 146 -11.59 -5.14 -8.09
C TYR A 146 -12.80 -4.22 -8.01
N SER A 147 -14.00 -4.82 -7.98
CA SER A 147 -15.23 -4.09 -7.70
C SER A 147 -15.31 -3.69 -6.23
N GLU A 148 -16.05 -2.64 -5.92
CA GLU A 148 -16.36 -2.27 -4.55
C GLU A 148 -16.96 -3.48 -3.81
N GLY A 149 -16.23 -3.96 -2.78
CA GLY A 149 -16.56 -5.19 -2.07
C GLY A 149 -15.57 -6.35 -2.28
N GLY A 150 -14.58 -6.21 -3.14
CA GLY A 150 -13.37 -7.05 -3.21
C GLY A 150 -13.57 -8.51 -3.68
N ALA A 151 -14.73 -8.86 -4.26
CA ALA A 151 -15.06 -10.25 -4.54
C ALA A 151 -14.33 -10.86 -5.75
N ASP A 152 -13.84 -10.02 -6.68
CA ASP A 152 -13.32 -10.43 -7.99
C ASP A 152 -11.96 -9.79 -8.30
N GLU A 153 -11.06 -9.75 -7.33
CA GLU A 153 -9.72 -9.21 -7.55
C GLU A 153 -8.93 -10.08 -8.51
N ILE A 154 -8.43 -9.46 -9.59
CA ILE A 154 -7.56 -10.11 -10.56
C ILE A 154 -6.23 -9.35 -10.58
N MET A 155 -5.14 -10.05 -10.31
CA MET A 155 -3.79 -9.50 -10.38
C MET A 155 -3.13 -9.79 -11.73
N TYR A 156 -2.46 -8.79 -12.25
CA TYR A 156 -1.66 -8.86 -13.48
C TYR A 156 -0.22 -8.48 -13.19
N LEU A 157 0.72 -9.13 -13.87
CA LEU A 157 2.10 -8.70 -13.95
C LEU A 157 2.43 -8.23 -15.35
N ALA A 158 3.19 -7.15 -15.46
CA ALA A 158 3.75 -6.68 -16.72
C ALA A 158 5.24 -6.32 -16.56
N PRO A 159 6.10 -6.69 -17.51
CA PRO A 159 7.53 -6.43 -17.39
C PRO A 159 7.84 -4.92 -17.45
N LEU A 160 8.81 -4.48 -16.64
CA LEU A 160 9.36 -3.14 -16.66
C LEU A 160 10.89 -3.22 -16.68
N THR A 161 11.50 -2.67 -17.72
CA THR A 161 12.95 -2.50 -17.79
C THR A 161 13.32 -1.06 -17.51
N VAL A 162 14.10 -0.83 -16.46
CA VAL A 162 14.65 0.51 -16.18
C VAL A 162 16.06 0.60 -16.75
N THR A 163 16.26 1.54 -17.67
CA THR A 163 17.55 1.74 -18.38
C THR A 163 18.37 2.82 -17.71
N ALA A 164 19.68 2.61 -17.65
CA ALA A 164 20.58 3.67 -17.18
C ALA A 164 20.48 4.89 -18.10
N VAL A 165 20.40 6.07 -17.52
CA VAL A 165 20.60 7.32 -18.26
C VAL A 165 22.10 7.57 -18.37
N ASP A 166 22.58 7.88 -19.57
CA ASP A 166 23.96 8.32 -19.77
C ASP A 166 24.19 9.61 -18.98
N ALA A 167 24.92 9.50 -17.87
CA ALA A 167 25.33 10.66 -17.10
C ALA A 167 26.32 11.46 -17.97
N THR A 168 25.82 12.39 -18.78
CA THR A 168 26.67 13.42 -19.40
C THR A 168 27.19 14.29 -18.26
N PRO A 169 28.51 14.32 -17.99
CA PRO A 169 29.06 15.19 -16.96
C PRO A 169 28.69 16.66 -17.24
N GLY A 170 27.89 17.24 -16.33
CA GLY A 170 27.41 18.62 -16.46
C GLY A 170 25.95 18.78 -16.89
N ALA A 171 25.17 17.71 -17.00
CA ALA A 171 23.74 17.84 -17.05
C ALA A 171 23.21 18.10 -15.61
N ASP A 172 23.10 19.37 -15.26
CA ASP A 172 22.51 19.89 -14.02
C ASP A 172 20.97 19.66 -13.98
N GLY A 173 20.49 18.47 -14.41
CA GLY A 173 19.10 18.23 -14.68
C GLY A 173 18.50 17.00 -13.97
N ALA A 174 19.23 16.33 -13.07
CA ALA A 174 18.59 15.30 -12.24
C ALA A 174 17.64 15.99 -11.26
N MET A 175 16.35 15.67 -11.34
CA MET A 175 15.37 16.20 -10.39
C MET A 175 15.71 15.70 -8.98
N ALA A 176 15.57 16.59 -7.99
CA ALA A 176 15.73 16.22 -6.58
C ALA A 176 14.49 15.44 -6.12
N ALA A 177 14.64 14.60 -5.10
CA ALA A 177 13.52 13.99 -4.42
C ALA A 177 12.55 15.06 -3.87
N PRO A 178 11.24 14.76 -3.77
CA PRO A 178 10.29 15.69 -3.16
C PRO A 178 10.72 16.12 -1.76
N ASP A 179 10.54 17.41 -1.46
CA ASP A 179 10.67 17.91 -0.09
C ASP A 179 9.36 17.59 0.63
N ALA A 180 9.41 16.65 1.57
CA ALA A 180 8.21 16.12 2.22
C ALA A 180 7.85 16.93 3.47
N ASP A 181 6.57 17.29 3.59
CA ASP A 181 6.00 17.93 4.80
C ASP A 181 5.88 16.93 5.96
N VAL A 182 5.62 15.67 5.61
CA VAL A 182 5.41 14.56 6.56
C VAL A 182 6.27 13.37 6.15
N VAL A 183 6.98 12.80 7.12
CA VAL A 183 7.77 11.58 6.92
C VAL A 183 7.19 10.46 7.77
N LEU A 184 6.82 9.36 7.13
CA LEU A 184 6.44 8.12 7.78
C LEU A 184 7.53 7.08 7.56
N LYS A 185 8.21 6.70 8.64
CA LYS A 185 9.23 5.65 8.62
C LYS A 185 8.65 4.33 9.10
N MET A 186 9.02 3.26 8.40
CA MET A 186 8.77 1.87 8.77
C MET A 186 10.10 1.26 9.23
N THR A 187 10.09 0.47 10.29
CA THR A 187 11.32 -0.06 10.92
C THR A 187 11.28 -1.57 11.11
N ASP A 188 12.46 -2.20 11.29
CA ASP A 188 12.57 -3.63 11.64
C ASP A 188 11.98 -3.96 13.02
N ASP A 189 11.80 -2.96 13.89
CA ASP A 189 11.17 -3.13 15.21
C ASP A 189 9.62 -3.14 15.10
N LEU A 190 9.07 -3.21 13.88
CA LEU A 190 7.64 -3.19 13.59
C LEU A 190 6.96 -1.92 14.09
N GLU A 191 7.60 -0.78 13.91
CA GLU A 191 7.10 0.53 14.31
C GLU A 191 6.89 1.45 13.09
N TYR A 192 5.87 2.30 13.19
CA TYR A 192 5.73 3.49 12.35
C TYR A 192 6.13 4.72 13.16
N ILE A 193 6.99 5.53 12.57
CA ILE A 193 7.41 6.83 13.13
C ILE A 193 6.91 7.93 12.19
N VAL A 194 5.91 8.69 12.63
CA VAL A 194 5.34 9.81 11.88
C VAL A 194 5.98 11.11 12.37
N THR A 195 6.49 11.93 11.47
CA THR A 195 7.12 13.21 11.76
C THR A 195 6.52 14.29 10.85
N PRO A 196 6.00 15.41 11.39
CA PRO A 196 5.96 15.79 12.80
C PRO A 196 4.92 15.00 13.63
N ASP A 197 5.03 15.01 14.96
CA ASP A 197 4.11 14.32 15.90
C ASP A 197 2.64 14.76 15.72
N THR A 198 2.42 16.00 15.32
CA THR A 198 1.12 16.52 14.91
C THR A 198 1.23 16.92 13.44
N VAL A 199 0.52 16.21 12.59
CA VAL A 199 0.54 16.43 11.15
C VAL A 199 -0.30 17.65 10.82
N PRO A 200 0.20 18.59 10.00
CA PRO A 200 -0.60 19.72 9.53
C PRO A 200 -1.76 19.25 8.64
N ALA A 201 -2.95 19.81 8.83
CA ALA A 201 -4.10 19.53 7.98
C ALA A 201 -3.94 20.11 6.57
N GLY A 202 -4.78 19.62 5.64
CA GLY A 202 -4.78 20.00 4.23
C GLY A 202 -3.76 19.22 3.41
N PRO A 203 -3.62 19.55 2.11
CA PRO A 203 -2.76 18.80 1.20
C PRO A 203 -1.28 18.91 1.61
N ARG A 204 -0.61 17.77 1.72
CA ARG A 204 0.79 17.61 2.13
C ARG A 204 1.48 16.53 1.31
N ILE A 205 2.74 16.75 1.01
CA ILE A 205 3.60 15.70 0.46
C ILE A 205 4.09 14.82 1.62
N TRP A 206 3.81 13.53 1.51
CA TRP A 206 4.26 12.52 2.45
C TRP A 206 5.40 11.71 1.84
N GLU A 207 6.43 11.44 2.64
CA GLU A 207 7.46 10.46 2.35
C GLU A 207 7.15 9.18 3.14
N PHE A 208 7.06 8.07 2.43
CA PHE A 208 6.96 6.72 3.00
C PHE A 208 8.30 6.03 2.79
N THR A 209 9.02 5.75 3.86
CA THR A 209 10.34 5.13 3.75
C THR A 209 10.46 3.93 4.70
N ASN A 210 10.85 2.77 4.15
CA ASN A 210 11.21 1.62 4.96
C ASN A 210 12.71 1.71 5.30
N THR A 211 13.02 2.08 6.54
CA THR A 211 14.38 2.21 7.05
C THR A 211 14.94 0.89 7.63
N GLY A 212 14.09 -0.16 7.69
CA GLY A 212 14.49 -1.51 8.07
C GLY A 212 15.42 -2.17 7.05
N MET A 213 15.91 -3.33 7.37
CA MET A 213 16.79 -4.12 6.52
C MET A 213 16.19 -5.51 6.19
N HIS A 214 15.19 -5.95 6.93
CA HIS A 214 14.77 -7.35 6.95
C HIS A 214 13.29 -7.57 6.65
N GLY A 215 12.45 -6.56 6.72
CA GLY A 215 11.02 -6.67 6.51
C GLY A 215 10.52 -5.85 5.33
N ALA A 216 9.48 -6.32 4.67
CA ALA A 216 8.69 -5.49 3.79
C ALA A 216 7.43 -5.04 4.53
N HIS A 217 7.09 -3.77 4.39
CA HIS A 217 5.96 -3.15 5.08
C HIS A 217 5.12 -2.35 4.10
N HIS A 218 3.83 -2.27 4.37
CA HIS A 218 2.92 -1.34 3.69
C HIS A 218 2.26 -0.40 4.71
N VAL A 219 1.61 0.62 4.22
CA VAL A 219 0.83 1.55 5.03
C VAL A 219 -0.62 1.48 4.62
N VAL A 220 -1.51 1.05 5.51
CA VAL A 220 -2.95 1.22 5.36
C VAL A 220 -3.38 2.29 6.35
N MET A 221 -3.91 3.41 5.83
CA MET A 221 -4.29 4.55 6.65
C MET A 221 -5.81 4.59 6.84
N PHE A 222 -6.22 4.79 8.09
CA PHE A 222 -7.61 4.94 8.48
C PHE A 222 -7.81 6.22 9.30
N ARG A 223 -8.95 6.87 9.11
CA ARG A 223 -9.49 7.79 10.11
C ARG A 223 -10.16 6.95 11.19
N VAL A 224 -9.85 7.25 12.45
CA VAL A 224 -10.34 6.52 13.62
C VAL A 224 -11.03 7.46 14.60
N PRO A 225 -11.90 6.96 15.49
CA PRO A 225 -12.51 7.78 16.54
C PRO A 225 -11.46 8.45 17.43
N ASP A 226 -11.77 9.66 17.90
CA ASP A 226 -10.89 10.38 18.83
C ASP A 226 -10.65 9.58 20.10
N GLY A 227 -9.39 9.57 20.54
CA GLY A 227 -8.96 8.82 21.71
C GLY A 227 -8.66 7.34 21.43
N THR A 228 -8.77 6.88 20.19
CA THR A 228 -8.25 5.56 19.78
C THR A 228 -6.76 5.46 20.08
N THR A 229 -6.31 4.30 20.55
CA THR A 229 -4.89 4.01 20.82
C THR A 229 -4.39 2.84 19.98
N SER A 230 -3.08 2.78 19.73
CA SER A 230 -2.47 1.64 19.03
C SER A 230 -2.75 0.31 19.74
N GLU A 231 -2.76 0.30 21.08
CA GLU A 231 -3.10 -0.90 21.87
C GLU A 231 -4.54 -1.39 21.62
N GLN A 232 -5.50 -0.46 21.48
CA GLN A 232 -6.89 -0.83 21.14
C GLN A 232 -6.97 -1.47 19.77
N ILE A 233 -6.25 -0.94 18.78
CA ILE A 233 -6.17 -1.49 17.42
C ILE A 233 -5.63 -2.94 17.49
N VAL A 234 -4.47 -3.15 18.09
CA VAL A 234 -3.83 -4.47 18.24
C VAL A 234 -4.75 -5.45 18.98
N THR A 235 -5.42 -4.99 20.04
CA THR A 235 -6.35 -5.82 20.83
C THR A 235 -7.53 -6.27 19.98
N GLU A 236 -8.12 -5.37 19.19
CA GLU A 236 -9.27 -5.70 18.35
C GLU A 236 -8.90 -6.66 17.22
N PHE A 237 -7.77 -6.44 16.54
CA PHE A 237 -7.28 -7.37 15.55
C PHE A 237 -6.96 -8.74 16.15
N SER A 238 -6.39 -8.81 17.34
CA SER A 238 -6.16 -10.07 18.07
C SER A 238 -7.49 -10.80 18.38
N ALA A 239 -8.51 -10.07 18.80
CA ALA A 239 -9.83 -10.62 19.07
C ALA A 239 -10.50 -11.16 17.79
N MET A 240 -10.40 -10.39 16.70
CA MET A 240 -10.91 -10.77 15.38
C MET A 240 -10.25 -12.05 14.86
N MET A 241 -8.93 -12.14 14.92
CA MET A 241 -8.16 -13.31 14.46
C MET A 241 -8.42 -14.55 15.33
N SER A 242 -8.72 -14.38 16.62
CA SER A 242 -9.07 -15.47 17.52
C SER A 242 -10.55 -15.89 17.43
N GLY A 243 -11.36 -15.22 16.62
CA GLY A 243 -12.81 -15.43 16.53
C GLY A 243 -13.56 -15.01 17.78
N THR A 244 -12.98 -14.16 18.62
CA THR A 244 -13.60 -13.64 19.85
C THR A 244 -14.30 -12.34 19.53
N PRO A 245 -15.63 -12.24 19.65
CA PRO A 245 -16.32 -10.98 19.39
C PRO A 245 -15.84 -9.88 20.37
N PRO A 246 -15.63 -8.65 19.90
CA PRO A 246 -15.32 -7.54 20.79
C PRO A 246 -16.49 -7.26 21.75
N ALA A 247 -16.18 -6.76 22.93
CA ALA A 247 -17.19 -6.32 23.90
C ALA A 247 -17.68 -4.92 23.50
N GLY A 248 -18.73 -4.82 22.71
CA GLY A 248 -19.30 -3.57 22.25
C GLY A 248 -19.28 -3.45 20.73
N GLU A 249 -19.44 -2.21 20.24
CA GLU A 249 -19.31 -1.92 18.80
C GLU A 249 -17.84 -2.04 18.38
N PRO A 250 -17.52 -2.85 17.36
CA PRO A 250 -16.15 -3.01 16.89
C PRO A 250 -15.54 -1.67 16.46
N LEU A 251 -14.27 -1.42 16.77
CA LEU A 251 -13.54 -0.26 16.29
C LEU A 251 -13.55 -0.23 14.75
N MET A 252 -13.35 -1.38 14.13
CA MET A 252 -13.34 -1.50 12.66
C MET A 252 -14.68 -1.16 11.99
N ALA A 253 -15.79 -1.14 12.73
CA ALA A 253 -17.06 -0.63 12.22
C ALA A 253 -17.17 0.91 12.25
N GLN A 254 -16.21 1.58 12.91
CA GLN A 254 -16.20 3.02 13.13
C GLN A 254 -15.05 3.73 12.38
N VAL A 255 -14.19 2.97 11.71
CA VAL A 255 -13.08 3.54 10.94
C VAL A 255 -13.50 3.82 9.51
N ALA A 256 -12.86 4.81 8.90
CA ALA A 256 -12.95 5.04 7.47
C ALA A 256 -11.57 4.85 6.84
N TRP A 257 -11.54 4.14 5.73
CA TRP A 257 -10.34 4.03 4.92
C TRP A 257 -9.99 5.39 4.30
N VAL A 258 -8.71 5.72 4.28
CA VAL A 258 -8.22 7.04 3.87
C VAL A 258 -7.18 6.93 2.77
N GLY A 259 -6.26 5.98 2.86
CA GLY A 259 -5.20 5.88 1.89
C GLY A 259 -4.28 4.68 2.10
N TYR A 260 -3.38 4.51 1.13
CA TYR A 260 -2.50 3.37 1.05
C TYR A 260 -1.15 3.74 0.45
N ALA A 261 -0.07 3.22 1.03
CA ALA A 261 1.21 3.11 0.36
C ALA A 261 1.57 1.62 0.26
N ALA A 262 1.83 1.15 -0.95
CA ALA A 262 2.06 -0.26 -1.23
C ALA A 262 3.35 -0.78 -0.59
N LEU A 263 3.56 -2.07 -0.73
CA LEU A 263 4.63 -2.80 -0.05
C LEU A 263 6.02 -2.25 -0.41
N GLN A 264 6.82 -1.96 0.61
CA GLN A 264 8.19 -1.47 0.47
C GLN A 264 9.18 -2.36 1.22
N SER A 265 10.16 -2.88 0.53
CA SER A 265 11.33 -3.52 1.13
C SER A 265 12.25 -2.51 1.81
N GLY A 266 13.15 -2.98 2.65
CA GLY A 266 14.12 -2.13 3.32
C GLY A 266 14.93 -1.24 2.36
N GLY A 267 15.07 0.04 2.69
CA GLY A 267 15.77 1.05 1.90
C GLY A 267 14.96 1.64 0.74
N GLN A 268 13.69 1.28 0.58
CA GLN A 268 12.82 1.86 -0.45
C GLN A 268 12.06 3.07 0.09
N THR A 269 11.78 4.02 -0.82
CA THR A 269 11.07 5.27 -0.50
C THR A 269 10.15 5.63 -1.64
N THR A 270 8.93 6.03 -1.30
CA THR A 270 7.96 6.65 -2.22
C THR A 270 7.40 7.91 -1.62
N TRP A 271 6.82 8.77 -2.46
CA TRP A 271 6.14 9.99 -2.03
C TRP A 271 4.74 10.02 -2.63
N ALA A 272 3.78 10.47 -1.83
CA ALA A 272 2.41 10.69 -2.26
C ALA A 272 1.85 11.96 -1.62
N GLU A 273 0.79 12.51 -2.18
CA GLU A 273 0.07 13.62 -1.61
C GLU A 273 -1.18 13.12 -0.90
N PHE A 274 -1.40 13.62 0.33
CA PHE A 274 -2.63 13.38 1.08
C PHE A 274 -3.21 14.72 1.53
N ASP A 275 -4.51 14.88 1.38
CA ASP A 275 -5.29 16.01 1.89
C ASP A 275 -6.11 15.53 3.08
N LEU A 276 -5.57 15.73 4.29
CA LEU A 276 -6.18 15.21 5.52
C LEU A 276 -6.87 16.33 6.29
N ASP A 277 -8.13 16.10 6.65
CA ASP A 277 -8.88 16.93 7.58
C ASP A 277 -8.34 16.79 9.03
N PRO A 278 -8.55 17.82 9.89
CA PRO A 278 -8.27 17.70 11.31
C PRO A 278 -9.06 16.54 11.95
N ALA A 279 -8.35 15.50 12.39
CA ALA A 279 -8.91 14.29 13.01
C ALA A 279 -7.81 13.40 13.60
N THR A 280 -8.21 12.26 14.15
CA THR A 280 -7.32 11.19 14.58
C THR A 280 -7.22 10.12 13.48
N TYR A 281 -6.00 9.73 13.18
CA TYR A 281 -5.70 8.73 12.14
C TYR A 281 -4.86 7.59 12.69
N ALA A 282 -4.93 6.45 12.03
CA ALA A 282 -4.09 5.29 12.33
C ALA A 282 -3.47 4.75 11.04
N VAL A 283 -2.24 4.27 11.16
CA VAL A 283 -1.55 3.50 10.11
C VAL A 283 -1.27 2.10 10.62
N ILE A 284 -1.49 1.09 9.77
CA ILE A 284 -1.48 -0.33 10.15
C ILE A 284 -0.77 -1.14 9.06
N CYS A 285 0.05 -2.13 9.46
CA CYS A 285 0.64 -3.12 8.57
C CYS A 285 -0.03 -4.48 8.75
N PHE A 286 -0.64 -5.00 7.69
CA PHE A 286 -1.30 -6.31 7.71
C PHE A 286 -0.43 -7.45 7.18
N ILE A 287 0.76 -7.15 6.64
CA ILE A 287 1.65 -8.16 6.08
C ILE A 287 1.95 -9.23 7.11
N ILE A 288 1.85 -10.48 6.69
CA ILE A 288 2.16 -11.63 7.52
C ILE A 288 3.66 -11.86 7.52
N ASP A 289 4.26 -11.84 8.70
CA ASP A 289 5.65 -12.22 8.90
C ASP A 289 5.84 -13.70 8.51
N PRO A 290 6.74 -14.02 7.58
CA PRO A 290 6.91 -15.38 7.08
C PRO A 290 7.51 -16.35 8.11
N VAL A 291 8.11 -15.85 9.20
CA VAL A 291 8.71 -16.65 10.26
C VAL A 291 7.72 -17.00 11.33
N THR A 292 6.91 -16.01 11.76
CA THR A 292 5.93 -16.18 12.84
C THR A 292 4.56 -16.60 12.34
N GLY A 293 4.25 -16.34 11.06
CA GLY A 293 2.93 -16.54 10.46
C GLY A 293 1.87 -15.59 11.01
N ARG A 294 2.28 -14.45 11.59
CA ARG A 294 1.40 -13.45 12.20
C ARG A 294 1.45 -12.14 11.42
N PRO A 295 0.30 -11.46 11.24
CA PRO A 295 0.29 -10.11 10.73
C PRO A 295 1.09 -9.15 11.63
N HIS A 296 1.86 -8.24 11.04
CA HIS A 296 2.69 -7.27 11.76
C HIS A 296 1.88 -6.41 12.76
N VAL A 297 0.61 -6.12 12.47
CA VAL A 297 -0.28 -5.42 13.42
C VAL A 297 -0.41 -6.15 14.75
N LEU A 298 -0.40 -7.50 14.77
CA LEU A 298 -0.49 -8.28 16.00
C LEU A 298 0.81 -8.28 16.82
N ASP A 299 1.90 -7.90 16.19
CA ASP A 299 3.21 -7.72 16.82
C ASP A 299 3.51 -6.25 17.10
N GLY A 300 2.50 -5.36 16.92
CA GLY A 300 2.53 -3.98 17.37
C GLY A 300 2.63 -2.94 16.25
N MET A 301 2.71 -3.36 14.98
CA MET A 301 2.88 -2.41 13.86
C MET A 301 1.57 -1.67 13.53
N ALA A 302 1.19 -0.80 14.46
CA ALA A 302 0.08 0.14 14.35
C ALA A 302 0.41 1.42 15.10
N THR A 303 0.21 2.58 14.48
CA THR A 303 0.50 3.88 15.10
C THR A 303 -0.68 4.82 14.90
N VAL A 304 -1.06 5.53 15.96
CA VAL A 304 -2.11 6.56 15.94
C VAL A 304 -1.47 7.94 16.01
N PHE A 305 -1.93 8.86 15.18
CA PHE A 305 -1.44 10.23 15.13
C PHE A 305 -2.59 11.23 14.95
N ALA A 306 -2.33 12.49 15.28
CA ALA A 306 -3.29 13.57 15.12
C ALA A 306 -2.97 14.44 13.91
N VAL A 307 -4.01 14.89 13.22
CA VAL A 307 -3.96 15.92 12.19
C VAL A 307 -4.67 17.17 12.74
N ALA A 308 -4.04 18.35 12.65
CA ALA A 308 -4.58 19.61 13.20
C ALA A 308 -4.13 20.84 12.37
#